data_9cc1b4a4112c184e4fb0d93f7c34d5c3
#
_entry.id   9cc1b4a4112c184e4fb0d93f7c34d5c3
#
_cell.length_a   1.000
_cell.length_b   1.000
_cell.length_c   1.000
_cell.angle_alpha   90.00
_cell.angle_beta   90.00
_cell.angle_gamma   90.00
#
_symmetry.space_group_name_H-M   'P 1'
#
loop_
_entity.id
_entity.type
_entity.pdbx_description
1 polymer ?
#
loop_
_entity_poly.entity_id
_entity_poly.type
_entity_poly.pdbx_seq_one_letter_code
_entity_poly.pdbx_strand_id
1 'polypeptide(L)'
;MQFYLNGYAPGDPDIRTAAPGAEKRPAGLPEAVDVLIIGSGPAGALLAAQLSTFPGISTRLVERRGGPLQVGQADGIACRTVEMFEAFGLAQKLIREAYWVNETVFWRPSK
;
A
#
# COMPACT_ATOMS: atom_id res chain seq x y z
N MET A 1 10.80 12.96 -7.89
CA MET A 1 10.26 11.74 -7.24
C MET A 1 11.43 11.00 -6.64
N GLN A 2 11.41 10.81 -5.34
CA GLN A 2 12.48 10.05 -4.66
C GLN A 2 12.00 8.63 -4.45
N PHE A 3 12.71 7.67 -5.03
CA PHE A 3 12.46 6.26 -4.81
C PHE A 3 13.40 5.74 -3.73
N TYR A 4 12.85 5.16 -2.70
CA TYR A 4 13.60 4.46 -1.67
C TYR A 4 13.52 2.97 -1.93
N LEU A 5 14.65 2.28 -1.88
CA LEU A 5 14.73 0.83 -2.15
C LEU A 5 13.85 -0.01 -1.21
N ASN A 6 13.60 0.49 -0.02
CA ASN A 6 12.75 -0.14 0.99
C ASN A 6 11.29 0.33 0.97
N GLY A 7 10.91 1.20 0.02
CA GLY A 7 9.55 1.70 -0.13
C GLY A 7 9.12 2.77 0.86
N TYR A 8 10.00 3.28 1.73
CA TYR A 8 9.73 4.38 2.65
C TYR A 8 10.97 5.25 2.86
N ALA A 9 10.74 6.51 3.27
CA ALA A 9 11.82 7.42 3.63
C ALA A 9 12.28 7.12 5.07
N PRO A 10 13.56 6.83 5.31
CA PRO A 10 14.07 6.70 6.67
C PRO A 10 13.81 7.99 7.46
N GLY A 11 13.28 7.84 8.68
CA GLY A 11 12.96 8.98 9.55
C GLY A 11 11.67 9.72 9.22
N ASP A 12 10.81 9.17 8.33
CA ASP A 12 9.47 9.71 8.09
C ASP A 12 8.65 9.66 9.40
N PRO A 13 8.20 10.81 9.94
CA PRO A 13 7.47 10.86 11.21
C PRO A 13 6.08 10.19 11.14
N ASP A 14 5.54 10.01 9.94
CA ASP A 14 4.24 9.36 9.75
C ASP A 14 4.33 7.82 9.79
N ILE A 15 5.55 7.27 9.74
CA ILE A 15 5.76 5.83 9.90
C ILE A 15 5.65 5.48 11.37
N ARG A 16 4.56 4.83 11.73
CA ARG A 16 4.34 4.37 13.09
C ARG A 16 5.21 3.15 13.39
N THR A 17 5.71 3.09 14.60
CA THR A 17 6.34 1.87 15.12
C THR A 17 5.31 0.74 15.20
N ALA A 18 5.80 -0.50 15.12
CA ALA A 18 4.94 -1.67 15.32
C ALA A 18 4.19 -1.59 16.66
N ALA A 19 2.95 -2.05 16.66
CA ALA A 19 2.16 -2.11 17.88
C ALA A 19 2.86 -2.95 18.96
N PRO A 20 2.72 -2.62 20.26
CA PRO A 20 3.24 -3.45 21.34
C PRO A 20 2.78 -4.91 21.21
N GLY A 21 3.71 -5.85 21.34
CA GLY A 21 3.44 -7.27 21.17
C GLY A 21 3.61 -7.79 19.74
N ALA A 22 3.94 -6.94 18.76
CA ALA A 22 4.21 -7.38 17.40
C ALA A 22 5.38 -8.38 17.32
N GLU A 23 6.36 -8.26 18.21
CA GLU A 23 7.50 -9.15 18.35
C GLU A 23 7.12 -10.57 18.83
N LYS A 24 5.94 -10.71 19.46
CA LYS A 24 5.42 -12.00 19.96
C LYS A 24 4.63 -12.76 18.89
N ARG A 25 4.45 -12.19 17.71
CA ARG A 25 3.73 -12.85 16.62
C ARG A 25 4.56 -14.04 16.12
N PRO A 26 3.94 -15.23 15.96
CA PRO A 26 4.64 -16.38 15.38
C PRO A 26 5.17 -16.04 13.99
N ALA A 27 6.39 -16.48 13.69
CA ALA A 27 6.99 -16.28 12.37
C ALA A 27 6.29 -17.11 11.27
N GLY A 28 5.65 -18.24 11.67
CA GLY A 28 4.91 -19.11 10.75
C GLY A 28 3.51 -18.61 10.43
N LEU A 29 2.91 -19.21 9.39
CA LEU A 29 1.49 -19.03 9.11
C LEU A 29 0.67 -19.77 10.16
N PRO A 30 -0.37 -19.15 10.75
CA PRO A 30 -1.30 -19.85 11.62
C PRO A 30 -2.14 -20.86 10.80
N GLU A 31 -2.66 -21.88 11.46
CA GLU A 31 -3.52 -22.89 10.83
C GLU A 31 -4.86 -22.28 10.33
N ALA A 32 -5.35 -21.27 11.02
CA ALA A 32 -6.58 -20.59 10.67
C ALA A 32 -6.49 -19.08 10.95
N VAL A 33 -7.17 -18.30 10.15
CA VAL A 33 -7.40 -16.86 10.34
C VAL A 33 -8.79 -16.51 9.86
N ASP A 34 -9.36 -15.41 10.38
CA ASP A 34 -10.65 -14.94 9.90
C ASP A 34 -10.55 -14.34 8.50
N VAL A 35 -9.44 -13.63 8.21
CA VAL A 35 -9.18 -13.02 6.91
C VAL A 35 -7.75 -13.28 6.44
N LEU A 36 -7.62 -13.90 5.27
CA LEU A 36 -6.36 -14.05 4.56
C LEU A 36 -6.33 -13.09 3.37
N ILE A 37 -5.37 -12.16 3.37
CA ILE A 37 -5.12 -11.22 2.29
C ILE A 37 -3.96 -11.74 1.44
N ILE A 38 -4.19 -11.96 0.15
CA ILE A 38 -3.17 -12.44 -0.78
C ILE A 38 -2.69 -11.28 -1.65
N GLY A 39 -1.48 -10.83 -1.41
CA GLY A 39 -0.82 -9.71 -2.08
C GLY A 39 -0.79 -8.43 -1.24
N SER A 40 0.39 -7.80 -1.19
CA SER A 40 0.64 -6.55 -0.46
C SER A 40 0.62 -5.31 -1.37
N GLY A 41 -0.06 -5.40 -2.50
CA GLY A 41 -0.33 -4.23 -3.33
C GLY A 41 -1.20 -3.19 -2.61
N PRO A 42 -1.48 -2.02 -3.22
CA PRO A 42 -2.24 -0.94 -2.58
C PRO A 42 -3.56 -1.38 -1.95
N ALA A 43 -4.32 -2.24 -2.65
CA ALA A 43 -5.58 -2.75 -2.14
C ALA A 43 -5.40 -3.65 -0.90
N GLY A 44 -4.46 -4.61 -0.97
CA GLY A 44 -4.19 -5.52 0.14
C GLY A 44 -3.61 -4.81 1.36
N ALA A 45 -2.70 -3.87 1.15
CA ALA A 45 -2.13 -3.07 2.22
C ALA A 45 -3.18 -2.19 2.90
N LEU A 46 -4.05 -1.53 2.11
CA LEU A 46 -5.14 -0.70 2.65
C LEU A 46 -6.15 -1.55 3.43
N LEU A 47 -6.54 -2.71 2.91
CA LEU A 47 -7.43 -3.64 3.61
C LEU A 47 -6.81 -4.13 4.92
N ALA A 48 -5.52 -4.48 4.92
CA ALA A 48 -4.82 -4.89 6.13
C ALA A 48 -4.80 -3.76 7.18
N ALA A 49 -4.53 -2.52 6.76
CA ALA A 49 -4.57 -1.35 7.64
C ALA A 49 -5.95 -1.14 8.26
N GLN A 50 -7.01 -1.30 7.46
CA GLN A 50 -8.40 -1.21 7.93
C GLN A 50 -8.72 -2.30 8.96
N LEU A 51 -8.44 -3.55 8.63
CA LEU A 51 -8.73 -4.68 9.50
C LEU A 51 -7.91 -4.66 10.79
N SER A 52 -6.75 -4.01 10.80
CA SER A 52 -5.93 -3.87 12.00
C SER A 52 -6.59 -3.08 13.12
N THR A 53 -7.64 -2.30 12.81
CA THR A 53 -8.41 -1.55 13.79
C THR A 53 -9.46 -2.40 14.52
N PHE A 54 -9.69 -3.64 14.07
CA PHE A 54 -10.66 -4.57 14.66
C PHE A 54 -9.94 -5.69 15.43
N PRO A 55 -9.77 -5.57 16.75
CA PRO A 55 -8.97 -6.51 17.55
C PRO A 55 -9.56 -7.93 17.59
N GLY A 56 -10.85 -8.08 17.31
CA GLY A 56 -11.53 -9.38 17.24
C GLY A 56 -11.37 -10.11 15.92
N ILE A 57 -10.70 -9.52 14.92
CA ILE A 57 -10.51 -10.13 13.60
C ILE A 57 -9.03 -10.49 13.42
N SER A 58 -8.76 -11.78 13.35
CA SER A 58 -7.42 -12.27 13.04
C SER A 58 -7.16 -12.14 11.53
N THR A 59 -6.18 -11.33 11.16
CA THR A 59 -5.85 -11.06 9.77
C THR A 59 -4.42 -11.46 9.46
N ARG A 60 -4.21 -12.11 8.31
CA ARG A 60 -2.87 -12.39 7.79
C ARG A 60 -2.77 -11.86 6.35
N LEU A 61 -1.70 -11.14 6.08
CA LEU A 61 -1.33 -10.74 4.74
C LEU A 61 -0.11 -11.55 4.30
N VAL A 62 -0.18 -12.10 3.10
CA VAL A 62 0.91 -12.84 2.47
C VAL A 62 1.27 -12.21 1.13
N GLU A 63 2.56 -12.14 0.85
CA GLU A 63 3.10 -11.63 -0.41
C GLU A 63 4.11 -12.61 -0.99
N ARG A 64 3.98 -12.85 -2.28
CA ARG A 64 4.87 -13.79 -3.00
C ARG A 64 6.27 -13.21 -3.21
N ARG A 65 6.38 -11.90 -3.38
CA ARG A 65 7.65 -11.22 -3.66
C ARG A 65 8.41 -10.95 -2.37
N GLY A 66 9.72 -11.15 -2.40
CA GLY A 66 10.60 -10.92 -1.25
C GLY A 66 11.00 -9.47 -1.00
N GLY A 67 10.44 -8.51 -1.75
CA GLY A 67 10.78 -7.10 -1.61
C GLY A 67 9.91 -6.17 -2.46
N PRO A 68 10.21 -4.86 -2.46
CA PRO A 68 9.47 -3.86 -3.21
C PRO A 68 9.57 -4.09 -4.71
N LEU A 69 8.60 -3.56 -5.46
CA LEU A 69 8.62 -3.57 -6.91
C LEU A 69 9.82 -2.77 -7.44
N GLN A 70 10.61 -3.39 -8.31
CA GLN A 70 11.76 -2.74 -8.95
C GLN A 70 11.36 -1.99 -10.23
N VAL A 71 10.25 -2.40 -10.84
CA VAL A 71 9.69 -1.78 -12.04
C VAL A 71 8.24 -1.42 -11.78
N GLY A 72 7.84 -0.19 -12.10
CA GLY A 72 6.48 0.28 -11.94
C GLY A 72 5.50 -0.58 -12.75
N GLN A 73 4.39 -0.95 -12.14
CA GLN A 73 3.31 -1.71 -12.78
C GLN A 73 2.04 -0.87 -12.93
N ALA A 74 1.89 0.19 -12.11
CA ALA A 74 0.78 1.11 -12.15
C ALA A 74 1.27 2.47 -11.65
N ASP A 75 1.37 3.44 -12.54
CA ASP A 75 1.92 4.75 -12.23
C ASP A 75 0.80 5.80 -12.05
N GLY A 76 -0.38 5.52 -12.57
CA GLY A 76 -1.52 6.43 -12.54
C GLY A 76 -2.55 6.04 -11.47
N ILE A 77 -3.02 7.05 -10.73
CA ILE A 77 -4.12 6.88 -9.76
C ILE A 77 -5.26 7.80 -10.19
N ALA A 78 -6.45 7.23 -10.38
CA ALA A 78 -7.62 8.01 -10.74
C ALA A 78 -8.07 8.91 -9.60
N CYS A 79 -8.66 10.06 -9.92
CA CYS A 79 -9.18 11.03 -8.94
C CYS A 79 -10.12 10.37 -7.92
N ARG A 80 -10.96 9.45 -8.36
CA ARG A 80 -11.86 8.70 -7.48
C ARG A 80 -11.11 7.89 -6.42
N THR A 81 -9.95 7.33 -6.76
CA THR A 81 -9.11 6.61 -5.79
C THR A 81 -8.46 7.56 -4.80
N VAL A 82 -8.08 8.76 -5.25
CA VAL A 82 -7.56 9.82 -4.36
C VAL A 82 -8.63 10.29 -3.37
N GLU A 83 -9.87 10.47 -3.83
CA GLU A 83 -11.01 10.77 -2.96
C GLU A 83 -11.23 9.68 -1.90
N MET A 84 -11.11 8.40 -2.27
CA MET A 84 -11.16 7.31 -1.31
C MET A 84 -10.02 7.37 -0.29
N PHE A 85 -8.81 7.72 -0.72
CA PHE A 85 -7.67 7.86 0.18
C PHE A 85 -7.84 9.00 1.20
N GLU A 86 -8.67 10.02 0.88
CA GLU A 86 -9.00 11.08 1.84
C GLU A 86 -9.70 10.51 3.09
N ALA A 87 -10.58 9.54 2.92
CA ALA A 87 -11.24 8.87 4.04
C ALA A 87 -10.27 8.13 4.98
N PHE A 88 -9.06 7.86 4.52
CA PHE A 88 -8.00 7.19 5.28
C PHE A 88 -6.87 8.13 5.71
N GLY A 89 -7.01 9.43 5.45
CA GLY A 89 -5.99 10.43 5.77
C GLY A 89 -4.72 10.34 4.90
N LEU A 90 -4.78 9.65 3.75
CA LEU A 90 -3.62 9.42 2.88
C LEU A 90 -3.58 10.36 1.67
N ALA A 91 -4.69 10.99 1.29
CA ALA A 91 -4.78 11.75 0.05
C ALA A 91 -3.81 12.93 0.00
N GLN A 92 -3.70 13.71 1.07
CA GLN A 92 -2.83 14.89 1.10
C GLN A 92 -1.36 14.54 0.93
N LYS A 93 -0.91 13.43 1.54
CA LYS A 93 0.46 12.94 1.37
C LYS A 93 0.69 12.49 -0.07
N LEU A 94 -0.24 11.73 -0.63
CA LEU A 94 -0.19 11.28 -2.02
C LEU A 94 -0.12 12.45 -3.00
N ILE A 95 -1.01 13.46 -2.85
CA ILE A 95 -1.07 14.63 -3.74
C ILE A 95 0.23 15.44 -3.72
N ARG A 96 0.86 15.57 -2.57
CA ARG A 96 2.14 16.29 -2.45
C ARG A 96 3.28 15.59 -3.20
N GLU A 97 3.27 14.29 -3.29
CA GLU A 97 4.30 13.46 -3.96
C GLU A 97 3.95 13.18 -5.43
N ALA A 98 2.69 13.35 -5.81
CA ALA A 98 2.19 13.02 -7.14
C ALA A 98 2.42 14.14 -8.14
N TYR A 99 2.46 13.76 -9.42
CA TYR A 99 2.40 14.67 -10.55
C TYR A 99 1.01 14.62 -11.19
N TRP A 100 0.46 15.79 -11.52
CA TRP A 100 -0.85 15.90 -12.15
C TRP A 100 -0.73 15.68 -13.65
N VAL A 101 -1.42 14.67 -14.16
CA VAL A 101 -1.51 14.38 -15.59
C VAL A 101 -2.81 14.98 -16.11
N ASN A 102 -2.71 16.11 -16.81
CA ASN A 102 -3.87 16.82 -17.38
C ASN A 102 -4.25 16.31 -18.76
N GLU A 103 -3.28 15.78 -19.51
CA GLU A 103 -3.48 15.32 -20.87
C GLU A 103 -2.73 14.03 -21.14
N THR A 104 -3.34 13.15 -21.94
CA THR A 104 -2.73 11.91 -22.40
C THR A 104 -2.93 11.79 -23.90
N VAL A 105 -1.86 11.53 -24.66
CA VAL A 105 -1.89 11.37 -26.12
C VAL A 105 -1.58 9.94 -26.49
N PHE A 106 -2.44 9.34 -27.30
CA PHE A 106 -2.22 8.01 -27.88
C PHE A 106 -1.72 8.14 -29.31
N TRP A 107 -0.52 7.67 -29.58
CA TRP A 107 0.06 7.66 -30.91
C TRP A 107 -0.33 6.38 -31.63
N ARG A 108 -0.76 6.53 -32.90
CA ARG A 108 -1.00 5.39 -33.79
C ARG A 108 -0.07 5.52 -35.00
N PRO A 109 0.42 4.40 -35.56
CA PRO A 109 1.09 4.43 -36.87
C PRO A 109 0.13 5.03 -37.92
N SER A 110 0.63 5.94 -38.74
CA SER A 110 -0.12 6.38 -39.93
C SER A 110 -0.23 5.19 -40.90
N LYS A 111 -1.40 4.98 -41.44
CA LYS A 111 -1.58 3.97 -42.55
C LYS A 111 -0.89 4.46 -43.78
#